data_7123b2b0e28b1c3a709e8ab4b482bab3
#
_entry.id   7123b2b0e28b1c3a709e8ab4b482bab3
#
_cell.length_a   1.000
_cell.length_b   1.000
_cell.length_c   1.000
_cell.angle_alpha   90.00
_cell.angle_beta   90.00
_cell.angle_gamma   90.00
#
_symmetry.space_group_name_H-M   'P 1'
#
loop_
_entity.id
_entity.type
_entity.pdbx_description
1 polymer ?
#
loop_
_entity_poly.entity_id
_entity_poly.type
_entity_poly.pdbx_seq_one_letter_code
_entity_poly.pdbx_strand_id
1 'polypeptide(L)'
;MGAVRIDMLRLHETWMEVVFPRQLNPGHVLGKWKPETTLQKVGYYLWATIGMLPVLLGYPLLLVGFGTRYYAGKLDSAATRLGILGAILLSVVVWGGLSVVARFQLSFEGFIAVLAASVVATVAAAAAVLFARIGGRLTSILLAYPSAMTALFLPPVVAALYSPTLGGIIFPNSEQLAIFILDNVLFIGGLNELLREQFALEGVYYALMWFGLAVPVGWGLGVLVTFADLVRPKDD
;
A
#
# COMPACT_ATOMS: atom_id res chain seq x y z
N MET A 1 -7.19 7.61 -20.38
CA MET A 1 -5.71 7.68 -20.36
C MET A 1 -5.15 9.10 -20.33
N GLY A 2 -5.82 10.10 -20.94
CA GLY A 2 -5.33 11.48 -20.95
C GLY A 2 -5.15 12.14 -19.57
N ALA A 3 -6.14 12.01 -18.68
CA ALA A 3 -6.11 12.63 -17.35
C ALA A 3 -4.95 12.12 -16.48
N VAL A 4 -4.69 10.81 -16.48
CA VAL A 4 -3.56 10.22 -15.73
C VAL A 4 -2.22 10.76 -16.22
N ARG A 5 -2.05 10.88 -17.54
CA ARG A 5 -0.82 11.43 -18.13
C ARG A 5 -0.62 12.88 -17.74
N ILE A 6 -1.68 13.69 -17.75
CA ILE A 6 -1.63 15.09 -17.35
C ILE A 6 -1.27 15.21 -15.86
N ASP A 7 -1.91 14.44 -15.00
CA ASP A 7 -1.63 14.45 -13.56
C ASP A 7 -0.20 13.98 -13.25
N MET A 8 0.31 12.98 -13.96
CA MET A 8 1.70 12.53 -13.83
C MET A 8 2.70 13.58 -14.30
N LEU A 9 2.43 14.29 -15.40
CA LEU A 9 3.27 15.38 -15.85
C LEU A 9 3.28 16.53 -14.83
N ARG A 10 2.13 16.93 -14.32
CA ARG A 10 2.00 17.96 -13.27
C ARG A 10 2.74 17.56 -11.99
N LEU A 11 2.60 16.30 -11.56
CA LEU A 11 3.32 15.78 -10.40
C LEU A 11 4.84 15.84 -10.63
N HIS A 12 5.29 15.44 -11.81
CA HIS A 12 6.70 15.50 -12.18
C HIS A 12 7.22 16.95 -12.21
N GLU A 13 6.52 17.85 -12.85
CA GLU A 13 6.87 19.28 -12.91
C GLU A 13 6.96 19.88 -11.50
N THR A 14 5.94 19.66 -10.65
CA THR A 14 5.94 20.14 -9.27
C THR A 14 7.10 19.58 -8.46
N TRP A 15 7.43 18.30 -8.64
CA TRP A 15 8.52 17.66 -7.94
C TRP A 15 9.89 18.22 -8.40
N MET A 16 10.09 18.35 -9.70
CA MET A 16 11.29 18.95 -10.27
C MET A 16 11.45 20.41 -9.86
N GLU A 17 10.35 21.14 -9.73
CA GLU A 17 10.33 22.52 -9.28
C GLU A 17 10.71 22.66 -7.80
N VAL A 18 10.28 21.73 -6.94
CA VAL A 18 10.64 21.70 -5.51
C VAL A 18 12.11 21.31 -5.30
N VAL A 19 12.60 20.31 -6.02
CA VAL A 19 13.95 19.75 -5.81
C VAL A 19 15.01 20.50 -6.63
N PHE A 20 14.66 20.94 -7.84
CA PHE A 20 15.53 21.69 -8.75
C PHE A 20 14.86 22.98 -9.24
N PRO A 21 14.62 23.94 -8.34
CA PRO A 21 13.77 25.11 -8.61
C PRO A 21 14.17 25.99 -9.78
N ARG A 22 15.26 25.67 -10.49
CA ARG A 22 15.78 26.46 -11.60
C ARG A 22 15.92 25.74 -12.93
N GLN A 23 15.69 24.44 -12.96
CA GLN A 23 15.88 23.69 -14.18
C GLN A 23 14.67 23.77 -15.13
N LEU A 24 13.46 23.98 -14.58
CA LEU A 24 12.22 23.99 -15.36
C LEU A 24 11.76 25.39 -15.74
N ASN A 25 11.84 26.36 -14.84
CA ASN A 25 11.45 27.73 -15.14
C ASN A 25 12.00 28.72 -14.08
N PRO A 26 13.03 29.50 -14.37
CA PRO A 26 13.69 30.36 -13.37
C PRO A 26 12.78 31.44 -12.75
N GLY A 27 11.58 31.64 -13.29
CA GLY A 27 10.65 32.66 -12.87
C GLY A 27 9.53 32.22 -11.95
N HIS A 28 9.28 30.91 -11.78
CA HIS A 28 8.04 30.43 -11.17
C HIS A 28 8.09 30.20 -9.66
N VAL A 29 9.13 29.59 -9.09
CA VAL A 29 9.09 29.12 -7.68
C VAL A 29 9.86 29.99 -6.70
N LEU A 30 11.06 30.40 -7.02
CA LEU A 30 11.89 31.20 -6.12
C LEU A 30 12.12 32.63 -6.64
N GLY A 31 11.28 33.06 -7.55
CA GLY A 31 11.37 34.38 -8.12
C GLY A 31 12.71 34.59 -8.86
N LYS A 32 13.30 35.73 -8.66
CA LYS A 32 14.45 36.22 -9.46
C LYS A 32 15.82 35.80 -8.91
N TRP A 33 15.95 34.83 -7.99
CA TRP A 33 17.26 34.50 -7.43
C TRP A 33 18.13 33.71 -8.41
N LYS A 34 19.28 34.30 -8.78
CA LYS A 34 20.33 33.66 -9.56
C LYS A 34 21.61 33.62 -8.73
N PRO A 35 22.39 32.49 -8.75
CA PRO A 35 23.67 32.45 -8.06
C PRO A 35 24.66 33.37 -8.78
N GLU A 36 25.02 34.45 -8.15
CA GLU A 36 25.97 35.45 -8.71
C GLU A 36 27.39 35.16 -8.26
N THR A 37 27.58 34.77 -7.01
CA THR A 37 28.89 34.48 -6.44
C THR A 37 29.30 33.03 -6.61
N THR A 38 30.60 32.75 -6.59
CA THR A 38 31.18 31.40 -6.71
C THR A 38 30.67 30.49 -5.58
N LEU A 39 30.55 31.02 -4.35
CA LEU A 39 30.04 30.28 -3.18
C LEU A 39 28.57 29.86 -3.38
N GLN A 40 27.76 30.75 -3.92
CA GLN A 40 26.36 30.47 -4.23
C GLN A 40 26.21 29.43 -5.34
N LYS A 41 27.09 29.45 -6.34
CA LYS A 41 27.15 28.45 -7.41
C LYS A 41 27.51 27.07 -6.83
N VAL A 42 28.53 27.00 -5.98
CA VAL A 42 28.93 25.77 -5.30
C VAL A 42 27.77 25.24 -4.44
N GLY A 43 27.14 26.10 -3.62
CA GLY A 43 25.99 25.71 -2.82
C GLY A 43 24.81 25.21 -3.68
N TYR A 44 24.57 25.84 -4.81
CA TYR A 44 23.54 25.40 -5.76
C TYR A 44 23.84 24.01 -6.35
N TYR A 45 25.08 23.77 -6.78
CA TYR A 45 25.47 22.46 -7.34
C TYR A 45 25.45 21.36 -6.28
N LEU A 46 25.87 21.66 -5.05
CA LEU A 46 25.75 20.73 -3.92
C LEU A 46 24.28 20.39 -3.66
N TRP A 47 23.41 21.39 -3.61
CA TRP A 47 21.98 21.17 -3.43
C TRP A 47 21.37 20.36 -4.59
N ALA A 48 21.73 20.67 -5.83
CA ALA A 48 21.25 19.94 -6.99
C ALA A 48 21.67 18.47 -6.97
N THR A 49 22.90 18.17 -6.50
CA THR A 49 23.42 16.81 -6.38
C THR A 49 22.72 16.04 -5.26
N ILE A 50 22.58 16.65 -4.08
CA ILE A 50 21.87 16.05 -2.95
C ILE A 50 20.38 15.87 -3.27
N GLY A 51 19.77 16.84 -3.94
CA GLY A 51 18.38 16.80 -4.38
C GLY A 51 18.09 15.72 -5.41
N MET A 52 19.09 15.26 -6.16
CA MET A 52 18.95 14.15 -7.10
C MET A 52 18.55 12.85 -6.40
N LEU A 53 19.05 12.60 -5.17
CA LEU A 53 18.73 11.41 -4.38
C LEU A 53 17.24 11.37 -3.98
N PRO A 54 16.64 12.41 -3.39
CA PRO A 54 15.20 12.44 -3.13
C PRO A 54 14.35 12.29 -4.39
N VAL A 55 14.78 12.82 -5.54
CA VAL A 55 14.06 12.63 -6.81
C VAL A 55 14.11 11.18 -7.24
N LEU A 56 15.28 10.58 -7.23
CA LEU A 56 15.50 9.21 -7.71
C LEU A 56 14.76 8.19 -6.84
N LEU A 57 14.70 8.39 -5.52
CA LEU A 57 14.07 7.48 -4.58
C LEU A 57 12.60 7.86 -4.29
N GLY A 58 12.33 9.13 -4.14
CA GLY A 58 10.99 9.61 -3.75
C GLY A 58 10.00 9.64 -4.90
N TYR A 59 10.44 9.92 -6.12
CA TYR A 59 9.56 10.00 -7.28
C TYR A 59 8.86 8.66 -7.62
N PRO A 60 9.54 7.52 -7.66
CA PRO A 60 8.87 6.23 -7.83
C PRO A 60 7.86 5.93 -6.72
N LEU A 61 8.16 6.27 -5.47
CA LEU A 61 7.26 6.09 -4.34
C LEU A 61 6.01 6.98 -4.47
N LEU A 62 6.17 8.23 -4.91
CA LEU A 62 5.05 9.13 -5.19
C LEU A 62 4.18 8.62 -6.34
N LEU A 63 4.78 8.01 -7.39
CA LEU A 63 4.02 7.38 -8.47
C LEU A 63 3.19 6.20 -7.97
N VAL A 64 3.73 5.39 -7.06
CA VAL A 64 2.98 4.31 -6.40
C VAL A 64 1.82 4.89 -5.59
N GLY A 65 2.05 5.93 -4.79
CA GLY A 65 1.01 6.63 -4.04
C GLY A 65 -0.09 7.21 -4.94
N PHE A 66 0.31 7.84 -6.05
CA PHE A 66 -0.61 8.37 -7.06
C PHE A 66 -1.41 7.27 -7.75
N GLY A 67 -0.76 6.18 -8.17
CA GLY A 67 -1.43 5.02 -8.77
C GLY A 67 -2.46 4.42 -7.82
N THR A 68 -2.09 4.21 -6.57
CA THR A 68 -2.99 3.69 -5.53
C THR A 68 -4.20 4.60 -5.34
N ARG A 69 -3.98 5.90 -5.24
CA ARG A 69 -5.06 6.88 -5.12
C ARG A 69 -5.99 6.88 -6.32
N TYR A 70 -5.44 6.80 -7.54
CA TYR A 70 -6.23 6.77 -8.76
C TYR A 70 -7.15 5.55 -8.81
N TYR A 71 -6.63 4.37 -8.46
CA TYR A 71 -7.43 3.15 -8.39
C TYR A 71 -8.37 3.15 -7.18
N ALA A 72 -7.92 3.61 -6.02
CA ALA A 72 -8.75 3.77 -4.83
C ALA A 72 -9.90 4.76 -5.09
N GLY A 73 -9.65 5.88 -5.77
CA GLY A 73 -10.68 6.84 -6.14
C GLY A 73 -11.73 6.28 -7.09
N LYS A 74 -11.36 5.39 -7.99
CA LYS A 74 -12.32 4.66 -8.85
C LYS A 74 -13.16 3.66 -8.06
N LEU A 75 -12.54 2.94 -7.13
CA LEU A 75 -13.24 2.01 -6.23
C LEU A 75 -14.09 2.77 -5.23
N ASP A 76 -13.60 3.90 -4.71
CA ASP A 76 -14.32 4.76 -3.78
C ASP A 76 -15.54 5.41 -4.42
N SER A 77 -15.49 5.79 -5.68
CA SER A 77 -16.67 6.32 -6.39
C SER A 77 -17.78 5.27 -6.55
N ALA A 78 -17.44 3.99 -6.63
CA ALA A 78 -18.42 2.90 -6.61
C ALA A 78 -18.83 2.56 -5.16
N ALA A 79 -17.88 2.50 -4.23
CA ALA A 79 -18.11 2.21 -2.83
C ALA A 79 -18.81 3.35 -2.08
N THR A 80 -18.58 4.63 -2.43
CA THR A 80 -19.28 5.79 -1.85
C THR A 80 -20.74 5.87 -2.27
N ARG A 81 -21.08 5.46 -3.48
CA ARG A 81 -22.48 5.38 -3.92
C ARG A 81 -23.25 4.25 -3.24
N LEU A 82 -22.61 3.11 -3.02
CA LEU A 82 -23.23 1.91 -2.46
C LEU A 82 -23.03 1.78 -0.93
N GLY A 83 -22.07 2.46 -0.36
CA GLY A 83 -21.80 2.44 1.07
C GLY A 83 -21.13 1.15 1.56
N ILE A 84 -21.08 0.99 2.89
CA ILE A 84 -20.59 -0.22 3.55
C ILE A 84 -21.39 -1.44 3.08
N LEU A 85 -22.70 -1.29 2.98
CA LEU A 85 -23.59 -2.35 2.46
C LEU A 85 -23.23 -2.74 1.04
N GLY A 86 -22.87 -1.78 0.18
CA GLY A 86 -22.45 -2.07 -1.18
C GLY A 86 -21.10 -2.77 -1.25
N ALA A 87 -20.15 -2.42 -0.40
CA ALA A 87 -18.87 -3.13 -0.31
C ALA A 87 -19.08 -4.58 0.15
N ILE A 88 -19.93 -4.78 1.16
CA ILE A 88 -20.29 -6.12 1.63
C ILE A 88 -21.02 -6.90 0.54
N LEU A 89 -22.02 -6.32 -0.12
CA LEU A 89 -22.77 -6.98 -1.19
C LEU A 89 -21.86 -7.37 -2.35
N LEU A 90 -20.99 -6.45 -2.80
CA LEU A 90 -20.02 -6.74 -3.86
C LEU A 90 -19.07 -7.87 -3.45
N SER A 91 -18.55 -7.81 -2.22
CA SER A 91 -17.68 -8.86 -1.68
C SER A 91 -18.41 -10.20 -1.61
N VAL A 92 -19.64 -10.23 -1.11
CA VAL A 92 -20.48 -11.44 -1.03
C VAL A 92 -20.79 -11.99 -2.42
N VAL A 93 -21.07 -11.13 -3.42
CA VAL A 93 -21.34 -11.58 -4.79
C VAL A 93 -20.06 -12.21 -5.39
N VAL A 94 -18.92 -11.55 -5.27
CA VAL A 94 -17.65 -12.08 -5.82
C VAL A 94 -17.21 -13.34 -5.09
N TRP A 95 -17.08 -13.29 -3.78
CA TRP A 95 -16.61 -14.40 -2.99
C TRP A 95 -17.65 -15.51 -2.84
N GLY A 96 -18.94 -15.17 -2.79
CA GLY A 96 -20.02 -16.13 -2.82
C GLY A 96 -20.06 -16.89 -4.14
N GLY A 97 -19.91 -16.21 -5.27
CA GLY A 97 -19.76 -16.83 -6.59
C GLY A 97 -18.57 -17.79 -6.64
N LEU A 98 -17.40 -17.35 -6.16
CA LEU A 98 -16.21 -18.20 -6.06
C LEU A 98 -16.43 -19.41 -5.14
N SER A 99 -17.12 -19.24 -4.01
CA SER A 99 -17.45 -20.33 -3.08
C SER A 99 -18.41 -21.35 -3.71
N VAL A 100 -19.38 -20.89 -4.51
CA VAL A 100 -20.26 -21.78 -5.28
C VAL A 100 -19.47 -22.58 -6.30
N VAL A 101 -18.59 -21.93 -7.08
CA VAL A 101 -17.71 -22.61 -8.03
C VAL A 101 -16.81 -23.63 -7.31
N ALA A 102 -16.21 -23.23 -6.20
CA ALA A 102 -15.36 -24.09 -5.39
C ALA A 102 -16.11 -25.33 -4.88
N ARG A 103 -17.39 -25.18 -4.50
CA ARG A 103 -18.22 -26.31 -4.03
C ARG A 103 -18.41 -27.39 -5.10
N PHE A 104 -18.46 -27.02 -6.38
CA PHE A 104 -18.66 -27.96 -7.47
C PHE A 104 -17.35 -28.44 -8.13
N GLN A 105 -16.29 -27.66 -8.05
CA GLN A 105 -15.04 -27.92 -8.77
C GLN A 105 -13.90 -28.42 -7.88
N LEU A 106 -13.95 -28.15 -6.56
CA LEU A 106 -12.88 -28.47 -5.63
C LEU A 106 -13.29 -29.57 -4.65
N SER A 107 -12.30 -30.15 -3.98
CA SER A 107 -12.51 -31.00 -2.82
C SER A 107 -13.24 -30.26 -1.69
N PHE A 108 -13.76 -30.98 -0.72
CA PHE A 108 -14.41 -30.36 0.44
C PHE A 108 -13.45 -29.43 1.20
N GLU A 109 -12.18 -29.81 1.34
CA GLU A 109 -11.14 -28.96 1.95
C GLU A 109 -10.89 -27.70 1.13
N GLY A 110 -10.82 -27.79 -0.18
CA GLY A 110 -10.69 -26.62 -1.08
C GLY A 110 -11.88 -25.70 -1.00
N PHE A 111 -13.10 -26.23 -0.87
CA PHE A 111 -14.30 -25.42 -0.64
C PHE A 111 -14.24 -24.68 0.69
N ILE A 112 -13.86 -25.34 1.79
CA ILE A 112 -13.70 -24.70 3.11
C ILE A 112 -12.61 -23.65 3.08
N ALA A 113 -11.50 -23.90 2.36
CA ALA A 113 -10.43 -22.93 2.16
C ALA A 113 -10.93 -21.62 1.51
N VAL A 114 -11.70 -21.73 0.42
CA VAL A 114 -12.28 -20.56 -0.25
C VAL A 114 -13.31 -19.86 0.62
N LEU A 115 -14.12 -20.62 1.35
CA LEU A 115 -15.13 -20.06 2.26
C LEU A 115 -14.47 -19.27 3.40
N ALA A 116 -13.45 -19.81 4.06
CA ALA A 116 -12.70 -19.14 5.12
C ALA A 116 -12.02 -17.87 4.60
N ALA A 117 -11.36 -17.96 3.44
CA ALA A 117 -10.75 -16.81 2.78
C ALA A 117 -11.78 -15.71 2.47
N SER A 118 -12.97 -16.08 2.00
CA SER A 118 -14.04 -15.12 1.64
C SER A 118 -14.58 -14.36 2.86
N VAL A 119 -14.69 -15.02 4.00
CA VAL A 119 -15.10 -14.37 5.26
C VAL A 119 -14.07 -13.32 5.66
N VAL A 120 -12.80 -13.68 5.69
CA VAL A 120 -11.71 -12.75 6.05
C VAL A 120 -11.66 -11.57 5.09
N ALA A 121 -11.71 -11.83 3.78
CA ALA A 121 -11.70 -10.77 2.76
C ALA A 121 -12.89 -9.80 2.95
N THR A 122 -14.07 -10.32 3.16
CA THR A 122 -15.29 -9.52 3.33
C THR A 122 -15.26 -8.67 4.60
N VAL A 123 -14.86 -9.25 5.72
CA VAL A 123 -14.76 -8.53 7.00
C VAL A 123 -13.70 -7.43 6.92
N ALA A 124 -12.52 -7.74 6.38
CA ALA A 124 -11.43 -6.76 6.25
C ALA A 124 -11.78 -5.64 5.25
N ALA A 125 -12.43 -5.96 4.12
CA ALA A 125 -12.90 -4.95 3.16
C ALA A 125 -13.99 -4.05 3.76
N ALA A 126 -14.95 -4.62 4.51
CA ALA A 126 -15.96 -3.86 5.22
C ALA A 126 -15.35 -2.92 6.27
N ALA A 127 -14.35 -3.40 7.02
CA ALA A 127 -13.61 -2.61 7.99
C ALA A 127 -12.84 -1.45 7.31
N ALA A 128 -12.19 -1.69 6.17
CA ALA A 128 -11.51 -0.66 5.40
C ALA A 128 -12.46 0.46 5.00
N VAL A 129 -13.63 0.14 4.44
CA VAL A 129 -14.64 1.13 4.04
C VAL A 129 -15.23 1.84 5.26
N LEU A 130 -15.48 1.12 6.35
CA LEU A 130 -15.97 1.71 7.59
C LEU A 130 -15.02 2.78 8.14
N PHE A 131 -13.74 2.43 8.29
CA PHE A 131 -12.72 3.35 8.83
C PHE A 131 -12.44 4.52 7.89
N ALA A 132 -12.51 4.32 6.59
CA ALA A 132 -12.38 5.40 5.62
C ALA A 132 -13.53 6.43 5.73
N ARG A 133 -14.72 6.02 6.18
CA ARG A 133 -15.90 6.89 6.31
C ARG A 133 -16.04 7.57 7.67
N ILE A 134 -15.75 6.84 8.75
CA ILE A 134 -15.95 7.36 10.12
C ILE A 134 -14.87 8.37 10.48
N GLY A 135 -13.67 8.22 9.92
CA GLY A 135 -12.51 8.99 10.32
C GLY A 135 -12.02 9.99 9.29
N GLY A 136 -11.19 10.92 9.77
CA GLY A 136 -10.42 11.82 8.93
C GLY A 136 -9.20 11.12 8.31
N ARG A 137 -8.30 11.92 7.76
CA ARG A 137 -7.06 11.46 7.10
C ARG A 137 -6.22 10.51 7.98
N LEU A 138 -6.12 10.81 9.27
CA LEU A 138 -5.34 9.99 10.22
C LEU A 138 -5.96 8.58 10.40
N THR A 139 -7.28 8.50 10.57
CA THR A 139 -7.99 7.22 10.71
C THR A 139 -7.88 6.38 9.43
N SER A 140 -7.92 7.03 8.28
CA SER A 140 -7.71 6.34 7.00
C SER A 140 -6.31 5.73 6.92
N ILE A 141 -5.26 6.47 7.30
CA ILE A 141 -3.88 5.96 7.31
C ILE A 141 -3.73 4.82 8.31
N LEU A 142 -4.21 5.01 9.55
CA LEU A 142 -3.93 4.07 10.64
C LEU A 142 -4.79 2.80 10.60
N LEU A 143 -6.01 2.87 10.06
CA LEU A 143 -6.98 1.76 10.11
C LEU A 143 -7.51 1.35 8.74
N ALA A 144 -7.90 2.28 7.86
CA ALA A 144 -8.52 1.90 6.59
C ALA A 144 -7.53 1.22 5.63
N TYR A 145 -6.32 1.79 5.45
CA TYR A 145 -5.30 1.18 4.60
C TYR A 145 -4.77 -0.17 5.15
N PRO A 146 -4.46 -0.32 6.45
CA PRO A 146 -4.15 -1.63 7.01
C PRO A 146 -5.27 -2.66 6.82
N SER A 147 -6.52 -2.28 7.02
CA SER A 147 -7.66 -3.18 6.77
C SER A 147 -7.76 -3.58 5.29
N ALA A 148 -7.50 -2.66 4.36
CA ALA A 148 -7.46 -2.97 2.93
C ALA A 148 -6.30 -3.92 2.59
N MET A 149 -5.11 -3.72 3.17
CA MET A 149 -3.99 -4.65 3.00
C MET A 149 -4.27 -6.02 3.63
N THR A 150 -4.95 -6.05 4.76
CA THR A 150 -5.43 -7.31 5.36
C THR A 150 -6.40 -8.05 4.43
N ALA A 151 -7.34 -7.34 3.80
CA ALA A 151 -8.26 -7.92 2.83
C ALA A 151 -7.56 -8.51 1.59
N LEU A 152 -6.36 -8.01 1.26
CA LEU A 152 -5.56 -8.50 0.15
C LEU A 152 -4.66 -9.66 0.55
N PHE A 153 -3.96 -9.57 1.68
CA PHE A 153 -2.90 -10.52 2.06
C PHE A 153 -3.41 -11.74 2.81
N LEU A 154 -4.40 -11.59 3.68
CA LEU A 154 -4.85 -12.69 4.52
C LEU A 154 -5.64 -13.79 3.79
N PRO A 155 -6.53 -13.51 2.83
CA PRO A 155 -7.35 -14.54 2.22
C PRO A 155 -6.56 -15.75 1.66
N PRO A 156 -5.48 -15.56 0.87
CA PRO A 156 -4.70 -16.68 0.36
C PRO A 156 -4.01 -17.47 1.48
N VAL A 157 -3.56 -16.80 2.55
CA VAL A 157 -2.91 -17.45 3.69
C VAL A 157 -3.91 -18.27 4.49
N VAL A 158 -5.10 -17.70 4.73
CA VAL A 158 -6.20 -18.43 5.41
C VAL A 158 -6.65 -19.61 4.57
N ALA A 159 -6.77 -19.47 3.25
CA ALA A 159 -7.06 -20.58 2.37
C ALA A 159 -6.01 -21.69 2.47
N ALA A 160 -4.74 -21.33 2.59
CA ALA A 160 -3.63 -22.29 2.74
C ALA A 160 -3.72 -23.14 4.03
N LEU A 161 -4.32 -22.60 5.11
CA LEU A 161 -4.54 -23.35 6.36
C LEU A 161 -5.51 -24.53 6.18
N TYR A 162 -6.39 -24.47 5.18
CA TYR A 162 -7.43 -25.46 4.93
C TYR A 162 -7.17 -26.29 3.65
N SER A 163 -6.15 -25.96 2.87
CA SER A 163 -5.83 -26.64 1.62
C SER A 163 -4.36 -27.04 1.60
N PRO A 164 -4.03 -28.35 1.64
CA PRO A 164 -2.64 -28.82 1.56
C PRO A 164 -1.91 -28.34 0.30
N THR A 165 -2.61 -28.25 -0.82
CA THR A 165 -2.03 -27.78 -2.09
C THR A 165 -1.60 -26.31 -2.00
N LEU A 166 -2.44 -25.44 -1.44
CA LEU A 166 -2.12 -24.02 -1.23
C LEU A 166 -1.06 -23.87 -0.13
N GLY A 167 -1.15 -24.67 0.94
CA GLY A 167 -0.18 -24.70 2.03
C GLY A 167 1.22 -25.03 1.53
N GLY A 168 1.35 -26.00 0.64
CA GLY A 168 2.64 -26.38 0.03
C GLY A 168 3.29 -25.27 -0.82
N ILE A 169 2.52 -24.29 -1.25
CA ILE A 169 3.03 -23.12 -2.01
C ILE A 169 3.24 -21.92 -1.08
N ILE A 170 2.25 -21.60 -0.25
CA ILE A 170 2.22 -20.32 0.50
C ILE A 170 3.14 -20.38 1.72
N PHE A 171 3.18 -21.47 2.46
CA PHE A 171 3.95 -21.53 3.70
C PHE A 171 5.47 -21.48 3.48
N PRO A 172 6.08 -22.22 2.55
CA PRO A 172 7.52 -22.08 2.30
C PRO A 172 7.93 -20.69 1.84
N ASN A 173 7.11 -20.03 1.00
CA ASN A 173 7.37 -18.66 0.60
C ASN A 173 7.20 -17.66 1.77
N SER A 174 6.25 -17.92 2.66
CA SER A 174 6.05 -17.13 3.86
C SER A 174 7.21 -17.27 4.85
N GLU A 175 7.77 -18.46 5.00
CA GLU A 175 8.97 -18.71 5.82
C GLU A 175 10.18 -17.97 5.28
N GLN A 176 10.43 -18.04 3.96
CA GLN A 176 11.51 -17.29 3.33
C GLN A 176 11.36 -15.77 3.55
N LEU A 177 10.14 -15.26 3.42
CA LEU A 177 9.85 -13.86 3.70
C LEU A 177 10.07 -13.51 5.18
N ALA A 178 9.64 -14.37 6.11
CA ALA A 178 9.86 -14.18 7.54
C ALA A 178 11.35 -14.12 7.87
N ILE A 179 12.14 -15.06 7.35
CA ILE A 179 13.60 -15.10 7.54
C ILE A 179 14.21 -13.80 6.99
N PHE A 180 13.83 -13.40 5.77
CA PHE A 180 14.33 -12.16 5.18
C PHE A 180 14.03 -10.93 6.05
N ILE A 181 12.81 -10.82 6.57
CA ILE A 181 12.40 -9.69 7.43
C ILE A 181 13.13 -9.71 8.76
N LEU A 182 13.27 -10.87 9.39
CA LEU A 182 14.00 -11.01 10.65
C LEU A 182 15.48 -10.64 10.50
N ASP A 183 16.10 -11.06 9.40
CA ASP A 183 17.54 -10.85 9.18
C ASP A 183 17.89 -9.45 8.67
N ASN A 184 16.99 -8.81 7.91
CA ASN A 184 17.31 -7.54 7.23
C ASN A 184 16.53 -6.34 7.76
N VAL A 185 15.38 -6.54 8.40
CA VAL A 185 14.51 -5.45 8.86
C VAL A 185 14.46 -5.39 10.38
N LEU A 186 14.29 -6.51 11.05
CA LEU A 186 14.08 -6.59 12.50
C LEU A 186 15.34 -6.98 13.28
N PHE A 187 16.53 -6.89 12.66
CA PHE A 187 17.80 -7.18 13.34
C PHE A 187 18.17 -6.14 14.42
N ILE A 188 17.51 -4.95 14.40
CA ILE A 188 17.77 -3.86 15.31
C ILE A 188 17.13 -4.14 16.69
N GLY A 189 17.91 -4.05 17.74
CA GLY A 189 17.43 -4.17 19.13
C GLY A 189 17.11 -5.59 19.60
N GLY A 190 17.59 -6.63 18.90
CA GLY A 190 17.37 -8.04 19.31
C GLY A 190 15.94 -8.56 19.10
N LEU A 191 15.12 -7.83 18.35
CA LEU A 191 13.73 -8.24 18.05
C LEU A 191 13.67 -9.55 17.26
N ASN A 192 14.65 -9.78 16.40
CA ASN A 192 14.76 -11.00 15.61
C ASN A 192 14.96 -12.24 16.49
N GLU A 193 15.82 -12.16 17.50
CA GLU A 193 16.08 -13.25 18.45
C GLU A 193 14.83 -13.55 19.29
N LEU A 194 14.21 -12.50 19.84
CA LEU A 194 12.99 -12.62 20.63
C LEU A 194 11.85 -13.27 19.84
N LEU A 195 11.68 -12.88 18.57
CA LEU A 195 10.64 -13.44 17.73
C LEU A 195 10.94 -14.91 17.35
N ARG A 196 12.20 -15.27 17.10
CA ARG A 196 12.61 -16.65 16.79
C ARG A 196 12.45 -17.57 17.99
N GLU A 197 12.71 -17.09 19.21
CA GLU A 197 12.56 -17.89 20.42
C GLU A 197 11.12 -18.09 20.84
N GLN A 198 10.25 -17.10 20.59
CA GLN A 198 8.88 -17.13 21.11
C GLN A 198 7.83 -17.58 20.10
N PHE A 199 8.11 -17.53 18.80
CA PHE A 199 7.14 -17.83 17.75
C PHE A 199 7.67 -18.88 16.78
N ALA A 200 7.15 -20.09 16.85
CA ALA A 200 7.26 -21.07 15.76
C ALA A 200 6.27 -20.67 14.66
N LEU A 201 6.73 -20.55 13.42
CA LEU A 201 5.89 -20.19 12.29
C LEU A 201 5.12 -21.43 11.79
N GLU A 202 4.04 -21.77 12.46
CA GLU A 202 3.18 -22.91 12.19
C GLU A 202 1.71 -22.55 12.24
N GLY A 203 0.88 -23.20 11.43
CA GLY A 203 -0.58 -23.05 11.48
C GLY A 203 -1.05 -21.59 11.42
N VAL A 204 -1.79 -21.15 12.42
CA VAL A 204 -2.38 -19.79 12.50
C VAL A 204 -1.32 -18.67 12.60
N TYR A 205 -0.09 -18.99 13.01
CA TYR A 205 0.98 -17.98 13.10
C TYR A 205 1.38 -17.41 11.74
N TYR A 206 1.19 -18.15 10.65
CA TYR A 206 1.31 -17.58 9.29
C TYR A 206 0.30 -16.43 9.07
N ALA A 207 -0.94 -16.62 9.48
CA ALA A 207 -1.96 -15.58 9.36
C ALA A 207 -1.64 -14.36 10.23
N LEU A 208 -1.14 -14.57 11.47
CA LEU A 208 -0.69 -13.50 12.35
C LEU A 208 0.51 -12.73 11.77
N MET A 209 1.47 -13.43 11.18
CA MET A 209 2.61 -12.80 10.49
C MET A 209 2.12 -11.90 9.36
N TRP A 210 1.27 -12.42 8.48
CA TRP A 210 0.77 -11.64 7.34
C TRP A 210 -0.13 -10.48 7.77
N PHE A 211 -0.91 -10.64 8.84
CA PHE A 211 -1.62 -9.53 9.47
C PHE A 211 -0.65 -8.47 10.00
N GLY A 212 0.39 -8.91 10.72
CA GLY A 212 1.46 -8.02 11.20
C GLY A 212 2.16 -7.26 10.08
N LEU A 213 2.32 -7.86 8.89
CA LEU A 213 2.88 -7.21 7.70
C LEU A 213 1.87 -6.27 7.01
N ALA A 214 0.59 -6.63 6.99
CA ALA A 214 -0.45 -5.82 6.39
C ALA A 214 -0.55 -4.42 7.04
N VAL A 215 -0.31 -4.33 8.35
CA VAL A 215 -0.38 -3.07 9.10
C VAL A 215 0.68 -2.06 8.64
N PRO A 216 2.00 -2.33 8.73
CA PRO A 216 3.01 -1.35 8.32
C PRO A 216 2.99 -1.09 6.80
N VAL A 217 2.66 -2.07 5.97
CA VAL A 217 2.48 -1.87 4.53
C VAL A 217 1.30 -0.94 4.27
N GLY A 218 0.19 -1.13 4.97
CA GLY A 218 -0.97 -0.25 4.91
C GLY A 218 -0.64 1.18 5.36
N TRP A 219 0.10 1.35 6.45
CA TRP A 219 0.57 2.67 6.89
C TRP A 219 1.46 3.34 5.85
N GLY A 220 2.44 2.62 5.32
CA GLY A 220 3.32 3.12 4.26
C GLY A 220 2.53 3.59 3.06
N LEU A 221 1.55 2.80 2.61
CA LEU A 221 0.70 3.15 1.49
C LEU A 221 -0.18 4.37 1.78
N GLY A 222 -0.78 4.45 2.96
CA GLY A 222 -1.58 5.60 3.40
C GLY A 222 -0.78 6.89 3.47
N VAL A 223 0.47 6.82 3.96
CA VAL A 223 1.40 7.95 3.96
C VAL A 223 1.76 8.36 2.53
N LEU A 224 2.09 7.41 1.65
CA LEU A 224 2.42 7.69 0.24
C LEU A 224 1.26 8.37 -0.49
N VAL A 225 0.03 7.90 -0.30
CA VAL A 225 -1.17 8.54 -0.88
C VAL A 225 -1.36 9.95 -0.34
N THR A 226 -1.12 10.16 0.95
CA THR A 226 -1.23 11.49 1.57
C THR A 226 -0.18 12.45 1.02
N PHE A 227 1.06 12.00 0.83
CA PHE A 227 2.09 12.81 0.18
C PHE A 227 1.74 13.12 -1.28
N ALA A 228 1.23 12.16 -2.04
CA ALA A 228 0.77 12.40 -3.40
C ALA A 228 -0.35 13.47 -3.46
N ASP A 229 -1.20 13.55 -2.42
CA ASP A 229 -2.21 14.59 -2.30
C ASP A 229 -1.64 15.97 -1.99
N LEU A 230 -0.58 16.04 -1.18
CA LEU A 230 0.05 17.32 -0.81
C LEU A 230 0.84 17.94 -1.98
N VAL A 231 1.43 17.09 -2.83
CA VAL A 231 2.24 17.52 -3.97
C VAL A 231 1.39 17.88 -5.19
N ARG A 232 0.12 17.49 -5.20
CA ARG A 232 -0.79 17.84 -6.30
C ARG A 232 -1.11 19.33 -6.30
N PRO A 233 -0.83 20.07 -7.42
CA PRO A 233 -1.30 21.43 -7.55
C PRO A 233 -2.83 21.48 -7.40
N LYS A 234 -3.33 22.35 -6.53
CA LYS A 234 -4.75 22.68 -6.51
C LYS A 234 -5.00 23.52 -7.74
N ASP A 235 -5.88 23.04 -8.60
CA ASP A 235 -6.45 23.90 -9.65
C ASP A 235 -7.27 24.99 -8.92
N ASP A 236 -6.77 26.25 -8.94
CA ASP A 236 -7.50 27.42 -8.51
C ASP A 236 -8.60 27.78 -9.52
#